data_4d66f8b29f53f47825c43430c687c3bd
#
_entry.id   4d66f8b29f53f47825c43430c687c3bd
#
_cell.length_a   1.000
_cell.length_b   1.000
_cell.length_c   1.000
_cell.angle_alpha   90.00
_cell.angle_beta   90.00
_cell.angle_gamma   90.00
#
_symmetry.space_group_name_H-M   'P 1'
#
loop_
_entity.id
_entity.type
_entity.pdbx_description
1 polymer ?
#
loop_
_entity_poly.entity_id
_entity_poly.type
_entity_poly.pdbx_seq_one_letter_code
_entity_poly.pdbx_strand_id
1 'polypeptide(L)'
;MELSIEYRFREFMYKAHKNKSTSNGYFKMMPEIEKWLIVNKVVNLNFNLWRDTELIVEINGKLNSEFRIKWKELNKKRHNWYSSPWTAWNKFILEENINLILEEDFNFKHKAFHQNTTETGLIFSPQLIQRFTASLLTKPFVILSGLTGSGKTKLAQAFAMWICEDKNQYALVPVGADWTNREPLLGYPNSLKSNHYVKPDSGVLDILLRAHVNFHENNQELRRCKPYFLILDEMNLSHVERYFADFLSAMESGDEIKLYAGGNRYGEFDDMDNPVESSKIPCQILLPKNLFIVGTVNIDETTYMFSPKVLDRANTIEFRVSKEEMGKYLKDAKPLKIDAINTKGKENSESFMQLAARDSIQIDRKKHKDIFLAFFEKLQTVAAEFGYRTANEMTELVAYLIHFGLTDNQAIDFAIMQKLLPKLHGSRSKLSKTLPALMELCEGKYPISMEKLMRMQKGAEENGFASYAEA
;
A
#
# COMPACT_ATOMS: atom_id res chain seq x y z
N MET A 1 -19.19 -24.00 -4.20
CA MET A 1 -20.54 -23.86 -4.81
C MET A 1 -20.95 -22.43 -4.50
N GLU A 2 -20.86 -21.54 -5.50
CA GLU A 2 -21.31 -20.15 -5.31
C GLU A 2 -22.82 -20.13 -5.08
N LEU A 3 -23.24 -19.47 -4.02
CA LEU A 3 -24.65 -19.26 -3.73
C LEU A 3 -25.25 -18.30 -4.79
N SER A 4 -26.44 -18.61 -5.32
CA SER A 4 -27.08 -17.73 -6.31
C SER A 4 -27.31 -16.33 -5.72
N ILE A 5 -27.31 -15.30 -6.59
CA ILE A 5 -27.54 -13.90 -6.20
C ILE A 5 -28.91 -13.74 -5.51
N GLU A 6 -29.89 -14.53 -5.92
CA GLU A 6 -31.21 -14.61 -5.28
C GLU A 6 -31.10 -15.07 -3.82
N TYR A 7 -30.31 -16.11 -3.55
CA TYR A 7 -30.09 -16.60 -2.19
C TYR A 7 -29.38 -15.54 -1.33
N ARG A 8 -28.35 -14.88 -1.86
CA ARG A 8 -27.61 -13.82 -1.17
C ARG A 8 -28.50 -12.61 -0.85
N PHE A 9 -29.37 -12.20 -1.77
CA PHE A 9 -30.35 -11.13 -1.52
C PHE A 9 -31.35 -11.53 -0.44
N ARG A 10 -31.79 -12.78 -0.41
CA ARG A 10 -32.69 -13.31 0.64
C ARG A 10 -32.05 -13.21 2.02
N GLU A 11 -30.80 -13.61 2.15
CA GLU A 11 -30.03 -13.48 3.39
C GLU A 11 -29.83 -12.02 3.81
N PHE A 12 -29.50 -11.15 2.88
CA PHE A 12 -29.38 -9.71 3.11
C PHE A 12 -30.67 -9.11 3.68
N MET A 13 -31.81 -9.43 3.06
CA MET A 13 -33.12 -8.96 3.51
C MET A 13 -33.49 -9.51 4.90
N TYR A 14 -33.14 -10.76 5.17
CA TYR A 14 -33.38 -11.38 6.46
C TYR A 14 -32.57 -10.72 7.58
N LYS A 15 -31.30 -10.40 7.31
CA LYS A 15 -30.43 -9.66 8.26
C LYS A 15 -30.93 -8.22 8.49
N ALA A 16 -31.38 -7.53 7.44
CA ALA A 16 -31.84 -6.14 7.52
C ALA A 16 -33.14 -5.98 8.30
N HIS A 17 -34.12 -6.89 8.14
CA HIS A 17 -35.45 -6.73 8.68
C HIS A 17 -35.80 -7.65 9.85
N LYS A 18 -35.00 -8.67 10.15
CA LYS A 18 -35.25 -9.68 11.21
C LYS A 18 -36.67 -10.29 11.17
N ASN A 19 -37.41 -10.12 10.06
CA ASN A 19 -38.78 -10.53 9.88
C ASN A 19 -38.97 -11.29 8.55
N LYS A 20 -39.25 -12.59 8.65
CA LYS A 20 -39.47 -13.46 7.49
C LYS A 20 -40.65 -13.03 6.61
N SER A 21 -41.70 -12.47 7.19
CA SER A 21 -42.88 -12.02 6.45
C SER A 21 -42.57 -10.87 5.46
N THR A 22 -41.82 -9.87 5.93
CA THR A 22 -41.43 -8.70 5.10
C THR A 22 -40.47 -9.11 3.99
N SER A 23 -39.49 -9.96 4.30
CA SER A 23 -38.51 -10.47 3.33
C SER A 23 -39.20 -11.26 2.21
N ASN A 24 -40.10 -12.16 2.56
CA ASN A 24 -40.87 -12.94 1.59
C ASN A 24 -41.85 -12.06 0.76
N GLY A 25 -42.39 -10.99 1.34
CA GLY A 25 -43.22 -10.01 0.62
C GLY A 25 -42.44 -9.32 -0.49
N TYR A 26 -41.20 -8.90 -0.22
CA TYR A 26 -40.34 -8.25 -1.21
C TYR A 26 -39.99 -9.20 -2.37
N PHE A 27 -39.69 -10.47 -2.08
CA PHE A 27 -39.41 -11.48 -3.09
C PHE A 27 -40.55 -11.69 -4.09
N LYS A 28 -41.79 -11.70 -3.62
CA LYS A 28 -42.96 -11.86 -4.45
C LYS A 28 -43.17 -10.69 -5.43
N MET A 29 -42.62 -9.52 -5.13
CA MET A 29 -42.77 -8.32 -5.96
C MET A 29 -41.69 -8.17 -7.04
N MET A 30 -40.54 -8.81 -6.90
CA MET A 30 -39.44 -8.68 -7.85
C MET A 30 -39.84 -9.10 -9.29
N PRO A 31 -40.55 -10.20 -9.52
CA PRO A 31 -41.00 -10.55 -10.85
C PRO A 31 -42.01 -9.55 -11.46
N GLU A 32 -42.82 -8.90 -10.63
CA GLU A 32 -43.75 -7.86 -11.11
C GLU A 32 -43.01 -6.60 -11.54
N ILE A 33 -41.95 -6.23 -10.82
CA ILE A 33 -41.06 -5.11 -11.18
C ILE A 33 -40.36 -5.43 -12.50
N GLU A 34 -39.79 -6.61 -12.64
CA GLU A 34 -39.11 -7.06 -13.86
C GLU A 34 -40.07 -6.98 -15.08
N LYS A 35 -41.27 -7.55 -14.95
CA LYS A 35 -42.28 -7.49 -16.00
C LYS A 35 -42.66 -6.05 -16.35
N TRP A 36 -42.78 -5.17 -15.37
CA TRP A 36 -43.09 -3.77 -15.62
C TRP A 36 -41.96 -3.04 -16.38
N LEU A 37 -40.70 -3.31 -16.05
CA LEU A 37 -39.52 -2.75 -16.71
C LEU A 37 -39.49 -3.16 -18.20
N ILE A 38 -39.78 -4.42 -18.50
CA ILE A 38 -39.84 -4.94 -19.87
C ILE A 38 -40.99 -4.31 -20.64
N VAL A 39 -42.22 -4.33 -20.09
CA VAL A 39 -43.44 -3.80 -20.77
C VAL A 39 -43.32 -2.33 -21.09
N ASN A 40 -42.69 -1.55 -20.22
CA ASN A 40 -42.46 -0.11 -20.43
C ASN A 40 -41.19 0.21 -21.22
N LYS A 41 -40.50 -0.78 -21.76
CA LYS A 41 -39.30 -0.64 -22.58
C LYS A 41 -38.16 0.09 -21.86
N VAL A 42 -38.11 0.02 -20.52
CA VAL A 42 -36.97 0.51 -19.71
C VAL A 42 -35.78 -0.39 -19.98
N VAL A 43 -36.04 -1.68 -20.15
CA VAL A 43 -35.07 -2.72 -20.50
C VAL A 43 -35.57 -3.53 -21.72
N ASN A 44 -34.72 -4.35 -22.30
CA ASN A 44 -35.10 -5.21 -23.44
C ASN A 44 -35.94 -6.44 -23.01
N LEU A 45 -36.47 -7.16 -23.97
CA LEU A 45 -37.35 -8.33 -23.75
C LEU A 45 -36.65 -9.51 -23.05
N ASN A 46 -35.32 -9.60 -23.15
CA ASN A 46 -34.53 -10.70 -22.58
C ASN A 46 -33.94 -10.33 -21.21
N PHE A 47 -34.29 -9.18 -20.64
CA PHE A 47 -33.82 -8.74 -19.33
C PHE A 47 -34.29 -9.71 -18.23
N ASN A 48 -33.37 -10.03 -17.32
CA ASN A 48 -33.67 -10.79 -16.12
C ASN A 48 -33.03 -10.10 -14.91
N LEU A 49 -33.86 -9.75 -13.92
CA LEU A 49 -33.43 -8.95 -12.74
C LEU A 49 -32.34 -9.63 -11.90
N TRP A 50 -32.30 -10.96 -11.92
CA TRP A 50 -31.32 -11.74 -11.15
C TRP A 50 -30.01 -12.01 -11.90
N ARG A 51 -30.02 -11.88 -13.22
CA ARG A 51 -28.88 -12.12 -14.09
C ARG A 51 -28.17 -10.84 -14.49
N ASP A 52 -28.98 -9.84 -14.90
CA ASP A 52 -28.47 -8.65 -15.59
C ASP A 52 -28.29 -7.48 -14.60
N THR A 53 -27.63 -7.74 -13.49
CA THR A 53 -27.47 -6.81 -12.34
C THR A 53 -26.60 -5.60 -12.66
N GLU A 54 -25.72 -5.70 -13.63
CA GLU A 54 -24.85 -4.61 -14.11
C GLU A 54 -25.63 -3.42 -14.70
N LEU A 55 -26.86 -3.68 -15.21
CA LEU A 55 -27.72 -2.65 -15.79
C LEU A 55 -28.47 -1.80 -14.76
N ILE A 56 -28.33 -2.07 -13.47
CA ILE A 56 -29.12 -1.40 -12.41
C ILE A 56 -28.91 0.11 -12.38
N VAL A 57 -27.67 0.59 -12.59
CA VAL A 57 -27.36 2.03 -12.59
C VAL A 57 -28.07 2.72 -13.77
N GLU A 58 -28.04 2.09 -14.95
CA GLU A 58 -28.73 2.59 -16.16
C GLU A 58 -30.25 2.61 -15.95
N ILE A 59 -30.81 1.54 -15.40
CA ILE A 59 -32.25 1.42 -15.11
C ILE A 59 -32.68 2.52 -14.12
N ASN A 60 -31.89 2.76 -13.07
CA ASN A 60 -32.16 3.83 -12.11
C ASN A 60 -32.14 5.21 -12.79
N GLY A 61 -31.18 5.46 -13.67
CA GLY A 61 -31.12 6.68 -14.48
C GLY A 61 -32.41 6.88 -15.28
N LYS A 62 -32.86 5.86 -16.01
CA LYS A 62 -34.09 5.89 -16.80
C LYS A 62 -35.34 6.07 -15.95
N LEU A 63 -35.45 5.38 -14.80
CA LEU A 63 -36.61 5.52 -13.88
C LEU A 63 -36.69 6.90 -13.26
N ASN A 64 -35.57 7.59 -13.03
CA ASN A 64 -35.53 8.92 -12.46
C ASN A 64 -35.68 10.06 -13.49
N SER A 65 -35.48 9.78 -14.78
CA SER A 65 -35.59 10.75 -15.89
C SER A 65 -36.84 10.47 -16.77
N GLU A 66 -36.68 9.63 -17.78
CA GLU A 66 -37.67 9.41 -18.83
C GLU A 66 -38.96 8.74 -18.33
N PHE A 67 -38.85 7.82 -17.38
CA PHE A 67 -39.99 7.03 -16.87
C PHE A 67 -40.48 7.48 -15.49
N ARG A 68 -40.01 8.63 -14.98
CA ARG A 68 -40.33 9.11 -13.63
C ARG A 68 -41.81 9.20 -13.31
N ILE A 69 -42.63 9.70 -14.25
CA ILE A 69 -44.07 9.85 -14.07
C ILE A 69 -44.75 8.48 -13.98
N LYS A 70 -44.46 7.60 -14.95
CA LYS A 70 -45.06 6.25 -15.01
C LYS A 70 -44.67 5.40 -13.79
N TRP A 71 -43.42 5.51 -13.34
CA TRP A 71 -42.95 4.82 -12.15
C TRP A 71 -43.64 5.33 -10.87
N LYS A 72 -43.81 6.64 -10.73
CA LYS A 72 -44.53 7.25 -9.60
C LYS A 72 -46.01 6.85 -9.61
N GLU A 73 -46.66 6.84 -10.73
CA GLU A 73 -48.08 6.41 -10.86
C GLU A 73 -48.27 4.95 -10.47
N LEU A 74 -47.36 4.06 -10.91
CA LEU A 74 -47.37 2.67 -10.51
C LEU A 74 -47.27 2.53 -8.99
N ASN A 75 -46.32 3.19 -8.39
CA ASN A 75 -46.09 3.16 -6.94
C ASN A 75 -47.29 3.72 -6.17
N LYS A 76 -47.91 4.83 -6.62
CA LYS A 76 -49.08 5.42 -6.01
C LYS A 76 -50.29 4.48 -6.03
N LYS A 77 -50.53 3.78 -7.16
CA LYS A 77 -51.60 2.76 -7.32
C LYS A 77 -51.46 1.58 -6.37
N ARG A 78 -50.25 1.24 -5.95
CA ARG A 78 -49.94 0.12 -5.06
C ARG A 78 -49.41 0.56 -3.68
N HIS A 79 -49.78 1.74 -3.20
CA HIS A 79 -49.38 2.26 -1.87
C HIS A 79 -47.88 2.22 -1.62
N ASN A 80 -47.08 2.55 -2.62
CA ASN A 80 -45.60 2.53 -2.60
C ASN A 80 -44.98 1.11 -2.40
N TRP A 81 -45.69 0.07 -2.67
CA TRP A 81 -45.23 -1.30 -2.46
C TRP A 81 -44.02 -1.70 -3.31
N TYR A 82 -43.88 -1.13 -4.51
CA TYR A 82 -42.73 -1.44 -5.38
C TYR A 82 -41.47 -0.63 -5.06
N SER A 83 -41.61 0.55 -4.48
CA SER A 83 -40.45 1.40 -4.17
C SER A 83 -39.54 0.78 -3.10
N SER A 84 -40.09 0.16 -2.09
CA SER A 84 -39.31 -0.44 -1.01
C SER A 84 -38.53 -1.69 -1.43
N PRO A 85 -39.12 -2.68 -2.14
CA PRO A 85 -38.36 -3.80 -2.70
C PRO A 85 -37.30 -3.34 -3.70
N TRP A 86 -37.63 -2.39 -4.59
CA TRP A 86 -36.68 -1.83 -5.53
C TRP A 86 -35.50 -1.11 -4.85
N THR A 87 -35.77 -0.32 -3.83
CA THR A 87 -34.73 0.35 -3.06
C THR A 87 -33.84 -0.65 -2.32
N ALA A 88 -34.44 -1.68 -1.73
CA ALA A 88 -33.70 -2.74 -1.05
C ALA A 88 -32.83 -3.56 -2.03
N TRP A 89 -33.37 -3.85 -3.21
CA TRP A 89 -32.64 -4.53 -4.28
C TRP A 89 -31.47 -3.70 -4.79
N ASN A 90 -31.68 -2.41 -5.07
CA ASN A 90 -30.62 -1.50 -5.48
C ASN A 90 -29.51 -1.39 -4.44
N LYS A 91 -29.88 -1.28 -3.15
CA LYS A 91 -28.90 -1.25 -2.08
C LYS A 91 -28.10 -2.55 -2.03
N PHE A 92 -28.75 -3.69 -2.12
CA PHE A 92 -28.09 -4.99 -2.16
C PHE A 92 -27.14 -5.10 -3.36
N ILE A 93 -27.61 -4.76 -4.57
CA ILE A 93 -26.78 -4.84 -5.78
C ILE A 93 -25.61 -3.86 -5.74
N LEU A 94 -25.80 -2.66 -5.20
CA LEU A 94 -24.71 -1.72 -5.00
C LEU A 94 -23.68 -2.27 -3.98
N GLU A 95 -24.13 -2.89 -2.90
CA GLU A 95 -23.26 -3.55 -1.94
C GLU A 95 -22.57 -4.80 -2.53
N GLU A 96 -23.31 -5.62 -3.30
CA GLU A 96 -22.77 -6.80 -4.00
C GLU A 96 -21.85 -6.40 -5.17
N ASN A 97 -22.22 -5.41 -5.98
CA ASN A 97 -21.34 -4.91 -7.05
C ASN A 97 -20.10 -4.23 -6.49
N ILE A 98 -20.21 -3.52 -5.38
CA ILE A 98 -19.03 -3.03 -4.66
C ILE A 98 -18.17 -4.22 -4.23
N ASN A 99 -18.77 -5.28 -3.68
CA ASN A 99 -18.03 -6.48 -3.29
C ASN A 99 -17.48 -7.25 -4.50
N LEU A 100 -18.25 -7.38 -5.60
CA LEU A 100 -17.81 -8.01 -6.85
C LEU A 100 -16.75 -7.17 -7.57
N ILE A 101 -16.92 -5.85 -7.62
CA ILE A 101 -15.91 -4.91 -8.13
C ILE A 101 -14.67 -4.96 -7.23
N LEU A 102 -14.86 -5.04 -5.90
CA LEU A 102 -13.77 -5.23 -4.95
C LEU A 102 -13.07 -6.60 -5.12
N GLU A 103 -13.78 -7.65 -5.54
CA GLU A 103 -13.20 -8.97 -5.80
C GLU A 103 -12.56 -9.10 -7.20
N GLU A 104 -13.11 -8.46 -8.25
CA GLU A 104 -12.60 -8.56 -9.63
C GLU A 104 -11.60 -7.45 -9.99
N ASP A 105 -11.87 -6.18 -9.63
CA ASP A 105 -11.01 -5.05 -9.99
C ASP A 105 -9.84 -4.82 -9.01
N PHE A 106 -9.94 -5.30 -7.76
CA PHE A 106 -8.89 -5.15 -6.75
C PHE A 106 -8.05 -6.41 -6.55
N ASN A 107 -8.10 -7.35 -7.49
CA ASN A 107 -7.35 -8.61 -7.39
C ASN A 107 -5.87 -8.42 -7.75
N PHE A 108 -5.18 -7.56 -6.97
CA PHE A 108 -3.73 -7.49 -7.03
C PHE A 108 -3.15 -8.88 -6.71
N LYS A 109 -2.60 -9.53 -7.73
CA LYS A 109 -2.16 -10.92 -7.65
C LYS A 109 -0.76 -11.04 -7.04
N HIS A 110 -0.60 -10.73 -5.74
CA HIS A 110 0.66 -10.96 -5.02
C HIS A 110 1.18 -12.41 -5.18
N LYS A 111 0.30 -13.38 -5.37
CA LYS A 111 0.66 -14.77 -5.67
C LYS A 111 1.35 -14.91 -7.03
N ALA A 112 0.96 -14.12 -8.04
CA ALA A 112 1.63 -14.11 -9.34
C ALA A 112 3.05 -13.56 -9.22
N PHE A 113 3.27 -12.52 -8.42
CA PHE A 113 4.61 -12.01 -8.14
C PHE A 113 5.48 -13.08 -7.46
N HIS A 114 4.95 -13.79 -6.45
CA HIS A 114 5.66 -14.89 -5.80
C HIS A 114 6.04 -16.00 -6.78
N GLN A 115 5.13 -16.40 -7.66
CA GLN A 115 5.40 -17.42 -8.68
C GLN A 115 6.50 -16.94 -9.64
N ASN A 116 6.40 -15.73 -10.17
CA ASN A 116 7.35 -15.18 -11.13
C ASN A 116 8.74 -14.99 -10.49
N THR A 117 8.85 -14.58 -9.22
CA THR A 117 10.15 -14.51 -8.52
C THR A 117 10.78 -15.89 -8.39
N THR A 118 10.01 -16.92 -8.03
CA THR A 118 10.49 -18.30 -7.93
C THR A 118 11.02 -18.84 -9.27
N GLU A 119 10.36 -18.50 -10.38
CA GLU A 119 10.79 -18.86 -11.74
C GLU A 119 12.15 -18.22 -12.11
N THR A 120 12.45 -17.04 -11.58
CA THR A 120 13.70 -16.31 -11.82
C THR A 120 14.85 -16.72 -10.90
N GLY A 121 14.62 -17.67 -9.98
CA GLY A 121 15.61 -18.11 -9.00
C GLY A 121 15.67 -17.26 -7.73
N LEU A 122 14.74 -16.30 -7.55
CA LEU A 122 14.57 -15.56 -6.31
C LEU A 122 13.65 -16.33 -5.37
N ILE A 123 14.08 -16.52 -4.12
CA ILE A 123 13.31 -17.23 -3.10
C ILE A 123 12.88 -16.22 -2.05
N PHE A 124 11.58 -15.91 -2.04
CA PHE A 124 10.93 -15.08 -1.02
C PHE A 124 9.74 -15.83 -0.45
N SER A 125 9.52 -15.74 0.85
CA SER A 125 8.31 -16.31 1.44
C SER A 125 7.06 -15.54 0.98
N PRO A 126 5.90 -16.20 0.83
CA PRO A 126 4.65 -15.51 0.51
C PRO A 126 4.33 -14.40 1.51
N GLN A 127 4.61 -14.64 2.79
CA GLN A 127 4.38 -13.65 3.86
C GLN A 127 5.26 -12.41 3.70
N LEU A 128 6.51 -12.56 3.27
CA LEU A 128 7.40 -11.41 3.01
C LEU A 128 6.86 -10.54 1.87
N ILE A 129 6.37 -11.16 0.79
CA ILE A 129 5.75 -10.45 -0.34
C ILE A 129 4.48 -9.72 0.10
N GLN A 130 3.60 -10.37 0.86
CA GLN A 130 2.39 -9.76 1.41
C GLN A 130 2.74 -8.56 2.31
N ARG A 131 3.71 -8.70 3.21
CA ARG A 131 4.21 -7.62 4.08
C ARG A 131 4.78 -6.45 3.27
N PHE A 132 5.60 -6.73 2.28
CA PHE A 132 6.23 -5.72 1.43
C PHE A 132 5.18 -4.93 0.65
N THR A 133 4.26 -5.62 -0.02
CA THR A 133 3.18 -4.98 -0.77
C THR A 133 2.26 -4.16 0.15
N ALA A 134 1.79 -4.74 1.27
CA ALA A 134 0.95 -4.04 2.24
C ALA A 134 1.65 -2.80 2.82
N SER A 135 2.96 -2.88 3.04
CA SER A 135 3.75 -1.76 3.56
C SER A 135 3.85 -0.61 2.56
N LEU A 136 4.06 -0.89 1.26
CA LEU A 136 4.06 0.12 0.19
C LEU A 136 2.70 0.80 0.07
N LEU A 137 1.61 0.03 0.15
CA LEU A 137 0.23 0.55 0.06
C LEU A 137 -0.16 1.40 1.27
N THR A 138 0.30 1.02 2.46
CA THR A 138 0.07 1.79 3.68
C THR A 138 0.83 3.12 3.64
N LYS A 139 2.08 3.07 3.18
CA LYS A 139 2.99 4.21 3.18
C LYS A 139 4.00 4.07 2.05
N PRO A 140 4.11 5.06 1.16
CA PRO A 140 4.99 4.98 -0.01
C PRO A 140 6.48 5.11 0.33
N PHE A 141 6.89 4.82 1.57
CA PHE A 141 8.27 4.74 2.01
C PHE A 141 8.49 3.50 2.89
N VAL A 142 9.27 2.56 2.38
CA VAL A 142 9.57 1.28 3.04
C VAL A 142 11.08 1.14 3.21
N ILE A 143 11.51 0.67 4.38
CA ILE A 143 12.90 0.33 4.68
C ILE A 143 13.01 -1.18 4.84
N LEU A 144 13.87 -1.81 4.03
CA LEU A 144 14.24 -3.22 4.12
C LEU A 144 15.56 -3.34 4.87
N SER A 145 15.52 -3.78 6.13
CA SER A 145 16.70 -3.94 6.98
C SER A 145 17.09 -5.41 7.12
N GLY A 146 18.36 -5.74 7.16
CA GLY A 146 18.83 -7.12 7.35
C GLY A 146 20.29 -7.31 6.92
N LEU A 147 20.78 -8.55 7.03
CA LEU A 147 22.15 -8.90 6.69
C LEU A 147 22.46 -8.68 5.21
N THR A 148 23.72 -8.35 4.92
CA THR A 148 24.24 -8.25 3.55
C THR A 148 24.00 -9.57 2.81
N GLY A 149 23.62 -9.49 1.53
CA GLY A 149 23.34 -10.67 0.71
C GLY A 149 22.00 -11.38 0.97
N SER A 150 21.16 -10.90 1.87
CA SER A 150 19.84 -11.53 2.18
C SER A 150 18.78 -11.36 1.08
N GLY A 151 19.03 -10.53 0.06
CA GLY A 151 18.10 -10.34 -1.08
C GLY A 151 17.19 -9.09 -0.98
N LYS A 152 17.44 -8.17 -0.05
CA LYS A 152 16.66 -6.92 0.15
C LYS A 152 16.48 -6.11 -1.14
N THR A 153 17.60 -5.73 -1.74
CA THR A 153 17.63 -4.95 -2.99
C THR A 153 16.96 -5.71 -4.13
N LYS A 154 17.15 -7.04 -4.17
CA LYS A 154 16.53 -7.90 -5.20
C LYS A 154 15.02 -7.98 -5.06
N LEU A 155 14.46 -7.97 -3.86
CA LEU A 155 13.00 -7.90 -3.66
C LEU A 155 12.43 -6.61 -4.23
N ALA A 156 13.00 -5.45 -3.85
CA ALA A 156 12.54 -4.15 -4.32
C ALA A 156 12.69 -4.00 -5.85
N GLN A 157 13.85 -4.38 -6.37
CA GLN A 157 14.14 -4.36 -7.81
C GLN A 157 13.18 -5.26 -8.60
N ALA A 158 13.02 -6.52 -8.16
CA ALA A 158 12.14 -7.47 -8.83
C ALA A 158 10.69 -7.00 -8.84
N PHE A 159 10.20 -6.40 -7.73
CA PHE A 159 8.84 -5.88 -7.67
C PHE A 159 8.63 -4.72 -8.63
N ALA A 160 9.55 -3.75 -8.66
CA ALA A 160 9.48 -2.63 -9.60
C ALA A 160 9.53 -3.12 -11.05
N MET A 161 10.49 -4.01 -11.40
CA MET A 161 10.60 -4.59 -12.74
C MET A 161 9.35 -5.38 -13.15
N TRP A 162 8.71 -6.05 -12.19
CA TRP A 162 7.55 -6.89 -12.45
C TRP A 162 6.30 -6.07 -12.78
N ILE A 163 6.04 -4.99 -12.01
CA ILE A 163 4.78 -4.24 -12.08
C ILE A 163 4.83 -3.08 -13.08
N CYS A 164 6.02 -2.52 -13.35
CA CYS A 164 6.20 -1.40 -14.26
C CYS A 164 6.06 -1.81 -15.72
N GLU A 165 5.57 -0.89 -16.55
CA GLU A 165 5.44 -1.08 -18.00
C GLU A 165 6.78 -0.92 -18.73
N ASP A 166 7.64 -0.03 -18.22
CA ASP A 166 8.95 0.25 -18.79
C ASP A 166 10.00 0.62 -17.71
N LYS A 167 11.27 0.66 -18.14
CA LYS A 167 12.41 0.96 -17.27
C LYS A 167 12.45 2.39 -16.73
N ASN A 168 11.70 3.31 -17.32
CA ASN A 168 11.67 4.71 -16.91
C ASN A 168 10.80 4.94 -15.66
N GLN A 169 10.07 3.91 -15.22
CA GLN A 169 9.23 3.97 -14.03
C GLN A 169 9.96 3.59 -12.74
N TYR A 170 11.21 3.15 -12.80
CA TYR A 170 11.98 2.87 -11.60
C TYR A 170 13.46 3.23 -11.73
N ALA A 171 14.07 3.58 -10.59
CA ALA A 171 15.49 3.83 -10.48
C ALA A 171 16.06 3.05 -9.29
N LEU A 172 17.19 2.36 -9.52
CA LEU A 172 18.01 1.73 -8.48
C LEU A 172 19.26 2.56 -8.30
N VAL A 173 19.40 3.18 -7.14
CA VAL A 173 20.39 4.22 -6.86
C VAL A 173 21.25 3.78 -5.66
N PRO A 174 22.52 3.45 -5.87
CA PRO A 174 23.44 3.22 -4.76
C PRO A 174 23.75 4.54 -4.05
N VAL A 175 23.61 4.55 -2.72
CA VAL A 175 23.91 5.73 -1.91
C VAL A 175 25.42 5.82 -1.73
N GLY A 176 25.98 7.02 -1.99
CA GLY A 176 27.39 7.30 -1.76
C GLY A 176 27.69 7.62 -0.30
N ALA A 177 28.83 7.15 0.21
CA ALA A 177 29.28 7.44 1.57
C ALA A 177 29.58 8.94 1.80
N ASP A 178 29.80 9.69 0.74
CA ASP A 178 30.09 11.13 0.69
C ASP A 178 28.86 12.02 0.61
N TRP A 179 27.64 11.44 0.59
CA TRP A 179 26.41 12.20 0.45
C TRP A 179 26.08 12.98 1.74
N THR A 180 26.42 14.25 1.77
CA THR A 180 26.24 15.13 2.93
C THR A 180 25.11 16.14 2.79
N ASN A 181 24.57 16.29 1.58
CA ASN A 181 23.50 17.22 1.24
C ASN A 181 22.58 16.63 0.16
N ARG A 182 21.58 17.39 -0.30
CA ARG A 182 20.56 16.95 -1.26
C ARG A 182 21.01 16.89 -2.72
N GLU A 183 22.17 17.44 -3.05
CA GLU A 183 22.62 17.60 -4.44
C GLU A 183 22.72 16.26 -5.21
N PRO A 184 23.19 15.16 -4.61
CA PRO A 184 23.22 13.87 -5.30
C PRO A 184 21.81 13.34 -5.69
N LEU A 185 20.75 13.79 -5.03
CA LEU A 185 19.37 13.38 -5.33
C LEU A 185 18.65 14.38 -6.23
N LEU A 186 18.78 15.67 -5.94
CA LEU A 186 17.96 16.72 -6.55
C LEU A 186 18.74 17.63 -7.51
N GLY A 187 20.08 17.64 -7.44
CA GLY A 187 20.90 18.58 -8.18
C GLY A 187 20.88 19.99 -7.60
N TYR A 188 21.28 20.96 -8.38
CA TYR A 188 21.41 22.36 -7.95
C TYR A 188 21.33 23.36 -9.12
N PRO A 189 20.93 24.63 -8.88
CA PRO A 189 20.95 25.66 -9.90
C PRO A 189 22.40 26.03 -10.26
N ASN A 190 22.70 26.13 -11.55
CA ASN A 190 24.03 26.52 -12.03
C ASN A 190 24.29 28.00 -11.72
N SER A 191 25.31 28.27 -10.90
CA SER A 191 25.67 29.64 -10.49
C SER A 191 26.35 30.43 -11.58
N LEU A 192 26.95 29.76 -12.57
CA LEU A 192 27.69 30.41 -13.70
C LEU A 192 26.82 30.67 -14.89
N LYS A 193 25.79 29.87 -15.10
CA LYS A 193 24.86 30.03 -16.24
C LYS A 193 23.46 30.33 -15.68
N SER A 194 22.99 31.56 -15.88
CA SER A 194 21.62 31.93 -15.51
C SER A 194 20.61 31.03 -16.21
N ASN A 195 19.55 30.67 -15.52
CA ASN A 195 18.46 29.80 -16.00
C ASN A 195 18.82 28.32 -16.29
N HIS A 196 20.00 27.86 -15.93
CA HIS A 196 20.40 26.47 -16.03
C HIS A 196 20.33 25.77 -14.67
N TYR A 197 20.06 24.46 -14.70
CA TYR A 197 20.02 23.58 -13.55
C TYR A 197 20.88 22.35 -13.82
N VAL A 198 21.77 22.03 -12.90
CA VAL A 198 22.61 20.82 -12.97
C VAL A 198 21.86 19.65 -12.36
N LYS A 199 21.51 18.68 -13.19
CA LYS A 199 20.86 17.46 -12.75
C LYS A 199 21.85 16.50 -12.10
N PRO A 200 21.43 15.72 -11.10
CA PRO A 200 22.30 14.70 -10.52
C PRO A 200 22.38 13.47 -11.44
N ASP A 201 23.55 12.84 -11.48
CA ASP A 201 23.78 11.60 -12.24
C ASP A 201 23.02 10.39 -11.66
N SER A 202 22.51 10.51 -10.42
CA SER A 202 21.78 9.44 -9.75
C SER A 202 20.45 9.05 -10.42
N GLY A 203 19.88 9.91 -11.27
CA GLY A 203 18.58 9.72 -11.90
C GLY A 203 17.37 9.91 -10.95
N VAL A 204 17.59 10.32 -9.69
CA VAL A 204 16.51 10.53 -8.71
C VAL A 204 15.60 11.67 -9.13
N LEU A 205 16.17 12.79 -9.59
CA LEU A 205 15.35 13.92 -10.07
C LEU A 205 14.51 13.52 -11.28
N ASP A 206 15.03 12.69 -12.18
CA ASP A 206 14.31 12.24 -13.37
C ASP A 206 13.10 11.39 -13.01
N ILE A 207 13.26 10.40 -12.11
CA ILE A 207 12.13 9.57 -11.69
C ILE A 207 11.08 10.40 -10.94
N LEU A 208 11.50 11.37 -10.13
CA LEU A 208 10.61 12.28 -9.41
C LEU A 208 9.80 13.14 -10.39
N LEU A 209 10.46 13.72 -11.40
CA LEU A 209 9.80 14.54 -12.43
C LEU A 209 8.80 13.71 -13.27
N ARG A 210 9.17 12.50 -13.70
CA ARG A 210 8.28 11.62 -14.47
C ARG A 210 7.05 11.21 -13.66
N ALA A 211 7.23 10.83 -12.37
CA ALA A 211 6.12 10.52 -11.48
C ALA A 211 5.20 11.73 -11.30
N HIS A 212 5.78 12.92 -11.13
CA HIS A 212 5.04 14.18 -10.97
C HIS A 212 4.21 14.52 -12.20
N VAL A 213 4.81 14.44 -13.40
CA VAL A 213 4.10 14.69 -14.66
C VAL A 213 2.94 13.71 -14.82
N ASN A 214 3.18 12.41 -14.63
CA ASN A 214 2.13 11.40 -14.71
C ASN A 214 0.99 11.63 -13.71
N PHE A 215 1.31 12.07 -12.48
CA PHE A 215 0.31 12.38 -11.46
C PHE A 215 -0.56 13.58 -11.86
N HIS A 216 0.05 14.63 -12.45
CA HIS A 216 -0.67 15.83 -12.93
C HIS A 216 -1.51 15.55 -14.17
N GLU A 217 -0.99 14.82 -15.17
CA GLU A 217 -1.72 14.43 -16.38
C GLU A 217 -2.97 13.61 -16.07
N ASN A 218 -2.97 12.86 -14.96
CA ASN A 218 -4.11 12.11 -14.48
C ASN A 218 -4.97 12.88 -13.46
N ASN A 219 -4.94 14.22 -13.49
CA ASN A 219 -5.73 15.09 -12.61
C ASN A 219 -5.53 14.81 -11.11
N GLN A 220 -4.36 14.31 -10.72
CA GLN A 220 -4.02 13.90 -9.36
C GLN A 220 -4.91 12.74 -8.81
N GLU A 221 -5.60 12.02 -9.68
CA GLU A 221 -6.33 10.81 -9.34
C GLU A 221 -5.38 9.61 -9.29
N LEU A 222 -4.94 9.23 -8.10
CA LEU A 222 -3.92 8.20 -7.88
C LEU A 222 -4.25 6.87 -8.59
N ARG A 223 -5.51 6.46 -8.60
CA ARG A 223 -5.98 5.21 -9.24
C ARG A 223 -5.75 5.14 -10.76
N ARG A 224 -5.54 6.31 -11.44
CA ARG A 224 -5.28 6.39 -12.88
C ARG A 224 -3.80 6.52 -13.20
N CYS A 225 -2.98 6.71 -12.17
CA CYS A 225 -1.56 6.92 -12.33
C CYS A 225 -0.82 5.60 -12.51
N LYS A 226 0.34 5.67 -13.19
CA LYS A 226 1.31 4.59 -13.20
C LYS A 226 2.13 4.63 -11.90
N PRO A 227 2.52 3.48 -11.32
CA PRO A 227 3.44 3.46 -10.18
C PRO A 227 4.87 3.77 -10.63
N TYR A 228 5.59 4.52 -9.82
CA TYR A 228 7.01 4.79 -9.97
C TYR A 228 7.76 4.33 -8.73
N PHE A 229 8.99 3.83 -8.89
CA PHE A 229 9.78 3.31 -7.77
C PHE A 229 11.16 3.94 -7.72
N LEU A 230 11.52 4.48 -6.56
CA LEU A 230 12.87 4.90 -6.22
C LEU A 230 13.45 3.93 -5.20
N ILE A 231 14.49 3.20 -5.58
CA ILE A 231 15.17 2.23 -4.73
C ILE A 231 16.52 2.83 -4.35
N LEU A 232 16.69 3.17 -3.07
CA LEU A 232 17.95 3.67 -2.51
C LEU A 232 18.69 2.49 -1.86
N ASP A 233 19.75 2.04 -2.52
CA ASP A 233 20.53 0.89 -2.04
C ASP A 233 21.56 1.35 -1.03
N GLU A 234 21.70 0.61 0.08
CA GLU A 234 22.57 0.94 1.21
C GLU A 234 22.29 2.34 1.77
N MET A 235 21.01 2.64 1.99
CA MET A 235 20.55 3.98 2.38
C MET A 235 21.26 4.54 3.62
N ASN A 236 21.74 3.69 4.52
CA ASN A 236 22.44 4.07 5.75
C ASN A 236 23.97 4.19 5.59
N LEU A 237 24.49 4.11 4.37
CA LEU A 237 25.92 4.34 4.12
C LEU A 237 26.33 5.79 4.37
N SER A 238 25.38 6.72 4.28
CA SER A 238 25.53 8.11 4.70
C SER A 238 24.38 8.54 5.62
N HIS A 239 24.47 9.73 6.20
CA HIS A 239 23.44 10.30 7.08
C HIS A 239 22.17 10.64 6.31
N VAL A 240 21.15 9.79 6.41
CA VAL A 240 19.86 9.95 5.71
C VAL A 240 19.19 11.30 6.00
N GLU A 241 19.28 11.77 7.25
CA GLU A 241 18.70 13.03 7.67
C GLU A 241 19.31 14.27 6.99
N ARG A 242 20.46 14.11 6.34
CA ARG A 242 21.12 15.19 5.60
C ARG A 242 20.76 15.16 4.13
N TYR A 243 21.08 14.07 3.43
CA TYR A 243 20.89 14.02 1.99
C TYR A 243 19.41 13.83 1.57
N PHE A 244 18.61 13.19 2.45
CA PHE A 244 17.20 12.89 2.19
C PHE A 244 16.22 13.81 2.95
N ALA A 245 16.71 14.90 3.54
CA ALA A 245 15.95 15.81 4.39
C ALA A 245 14.70 16.37 3.73
N ASP A 246 14.81 16.79 2.46
CA ASP A 246 13.70 17.41 1.72
C ASP A 246 12.56 16.41 1.48
N PHE A 247 12.88 15.16 1.17
CA PHE A 247 11.89 14.08 1.04
C PHE A 247 11.21 13.77 2.37
N LEU A 248 11.99 13.68 3.46
CA LEU A 248 11.44 13.46 4.79
C LEU A 248 10.51 14.60 5.22
N SER A 249 10.87 15.84 4.90
CA SER A 249 10.03 17.00 5.18
C SER A 249 8.74 16.98 4.35
N ALA A 250 8.84 16.77 3.05
CA ALA A 250 7.69 16.68 2.15
C ALA A 250 6.71 15.54 2.55
N MET A 251 7.23 14.39 2.99
CA MET A 251 6.41 13.28 3.51
C MET A 251 5.65 13.65 4.80
N GLU A 252 6.19 14.55 5.61
CA GLU A 252 5.58 15.00 6.86
C GLU A 252 4.52 16.07 6.65
N SER A 253 4.94 17.17 5.99
CA SER A 253 4.12 18.37 5.85
C SER A 253 3.16 18.30 4.66
N GLY A 254 3.49 17.50 3.63
CA GLY A 254 2.81 17.55 2.34
C GLY A 254 3.19 18.78 1.50
N ASP A 255 4.21 19.54 1.95
CA ASP A 255 4.69 20.72 1.22
C ASP A 255 5.53 20.33 0.00
N GLU A 256 5.68 21.28 -0.91
CA GLU A 256 6.52 21.12 -2.10
C GLU A 256 8.01 21.19 -1.74
N ILE A 257 8.81 20.36 -2.40
CA ILE A 257 10.26 20.40 -2.35
C ILE A 257 10.73 21.58 -3.21
N LYS A 258 11.37 22.57 -2.61
CA LYS A 258 11.95 23.71 -3.32
C LYS A 258 13.29 23.32 -3.95
N LEU A 259 13.36 23.35 -5.28
CA LEU A 259 14.58 23.06 -6.02
C LEU A 259 15.48 24.30 -6.12
N TYR A 260 14.88 25.49 -6.37
CA TYR A 260 15.58 26.79 -6.41
C TYR A 260 14.58 27.94 -6.25
N ALA A 261 15.12 29.17 -6.10
CA ALA A 261 14.32 30.39 -6.05
C ALA A 261 14.08 30.97 -7.47
N GLY A 262 12.87 31.40 -7.77
CA GLY A 262 12.51 32.05 -9.04
C GLY A 262 11.68 31.18 -9.98
N GLY A 263 11.57 31.60 -11.25
CA GLY A 263 10.82 30.89 -12.29
C GLY A 263 11.52 29.64 -12.82
N ASN A 264 10.85 28.89 -13.71
CA ASN A 264 11.38 27.63 -14.25
C ASN A 264 12.78 27.83 -14.91
N ARG A 265 13.68 26.88 -14.62
CA ARG A 265 15.01 26.82 -15.22
C ARG A 265 15.10 25.64 -16.18
N TYR A 266 15.99 25.77 -17.16
CA TYR A 266 16.29 24.67 -18.09
C TYR A 266 17.35 23.77 -17.48
N GLY A 267 17.10 22.46 -17.47
CA GLY A 267 18.14 21.47 -17.21
C GLY A 267 19.06 21.38 -18.43
N GLU A 268 20.37 21.26 -18.21
CA GLU A 268 21.27 20.79 -19.27
C GLU A 268 20.98 19.30 -19.46
N PHE A 269 20.32 18.97 -20.56
CA PHE A 269 20.17 17.60 -21.02
C PHE A 269 21.12 17.39 -22.17
N ASP A 270 22.22 16.73 -21.95
CA ASP A 270 22.95 16.00 -22.95
C ASP A 270 22.31 14.63 -23.15
N ASP A 271 21.06 14.60 -23.57
CA ASP A 271 20.44 13.37 -24.04
C ASP A 271 20.42 13.45 -25.58
N MET A 272 21.50 12.99 -26.20
CA MET A 272 21.62 12.93 -27.65
C MET A 272 20.61 11.96 -28.29
N ASP A 273 19.95 11.07 -27.50
CA ASP A 273 19.09 10.01 -28.01
C ASP A 273 17.58 10.30 -27.86
N ASN A 274 17.17 11.37 -27.16
CA ASN A 274 15.76 11.77 -27.08
C ASN A 274 15.63 13.29 -26.89
N PRO A 275 15.41 14.07 -27.95
CA PRO A 275 15.01 15.45 -27.81
C PRO A 275 13.52 15.53 -27.40
N VAL A 276 13.21 15.11 -26.17
CA VAL A 276 11.97 15.53 -25.52
C VAL A 276 12.15 16.99 -25.23
N GLU A 277 11.28 17.81 -25.83
CA GLU A 277 11.19 19.25 -25.69
C GLU A 277 11.67 19.71 -24.31
N SER A 278 12.71 20.56 -24.32
CA SER A 278 13.34 21.28 -23.21
C SER A 278 12.66 21.04 -21.86
N SER A 279 13.08 20.02 -21.13
CA SER A 279 12.50 19.69 -19.84
C SER A 279 12.81 20.81 -18.87
N LYS A 280 11.83 21.69 -18.69
CA LYS A 280 11.88 22.76 -17.71
C LYS A 280 11.82 22.11 -16.33
N ILE A 281 12.85 22.34 -15.54
CA ILE A 281 12.82 21.94 -14.14
C ILE A 281 12.02 22.99 -13.38
N PRO A 282 10.94 22.61 -12.67
CA PRO A 282 10.12 23.55 -11.89
C PRO A 282 10.93 24.08 -10.71
N CYS A 283 10.58 25.27 -10.20
CA CYS A 283 11.24 25.83 -9.01
C CYS A 283 10.91 25.04 -7.73
N GLN A 284 9.78 24.35 -7.73
CA GLN A 284 9.31 23.50 -6.64
C GLN A 284 8.52 22.32 -7.20
N ILE A 285 8.50 21.23 -6.48
CA ILE A 285 7.83 20.00 -6.90
C ILE A 285 7.13 19.33 -5.71
N LEU A 286 5.85 19.01 -5.87
CA LEU A 286 5.13 18.20 -4.90
C LEU A 286 5.64 16.76 -5.00
N LEU A 287 5.91 16.13 -3.85
CA LEU A 287 6.22 14.71 -3.82
C LEU A 287 4.99 13.90 -4.29
N PRO A 288 5.04 13.27 -5.48
CA PRO A 288 3.85 12.67 -6.08
C PRO A 288 3.48 11.37 -5.36
N LYS A 289 2.18 11.17 -5.14
CA LYS A 289 1.65 10.01 -4.39
C LYS A 289 1.83 8.67 -5.11
N ASN A 290 2.13 8.68 -6.41
CA ASN A 290 2.44 7.50 -7.22
C ASN A 290 3.94 7.15 -7.25
N LEU A 291 4.76 7.84 -6.45
CA LEU A 291 6.18 7.50 -6.24
C LEU A 291 6.35 6.70 -4.95
N PHE A 292 6.78 5.45 -5.08
CA PHE A 292 7.07 4.54 -3.98
C PHE A 292 8.58 4.49 -3.75
N ILE A 293 9.01 4.73 -2.52
CA ILE A 293 10.43 4.79 -2.15
C ILE A 293 10.77 3.57 -1.30
N VAL A 294 11.83 2.87 -1.67
CA VAL A 294 12.34 1.72 -0.92
C VAL A 294 13.81 1.95 -0.59
N GLY A 295 14.13 2.00 0.69
CA GLY A 295 15.52 2.03 1.16
C GLY A 295 15.98 0.64 1.60
N THR A 296 17.18 0.20 1.23
CA THR A 296 17.78 -0.99 1.81
C THR A 296 18.83 -0.62 2.85
N VAL A 297 18.99 -1.44 3.88
CA VAL A 297 19.88 -1.20 5.02
C VAL A 297 20.61 -2.48 5.39
N ASN A 298 21.92 -2.43 5.45
CA ASN A 298 22.76 -3.47 5.98
C ASN A 298 23.00 -3.27 7.47
N ILE A 299 22.63 -4.24 8.30
CA ILE A 299 22.77 -4.17 9.77
C ILE A 299 24.08 -4.76 10.31
N ASP A 300 24.83 -5.49 9.46
CA ASP A 300 26.10 -6.13 9.74
C ASP A 300 27.32 -5.25 9.39
N GLU A 301 27.09 -4.06 8.87
CA GLU A 301 28.12 -3.10 8.54
C GLU A 301 28.16 -1.94 9.56
N THR A 302 29.30 -1.30 9.72
CA THR A 302 29.48 -0.10 10.55
C THR A 302 28.88 1.13 9.84
N THR A 303 27.58 1.19 9.82
CA THR A 303 26.79 2.22 9.12
C THR A 303 26.01 3.09 10.10
N TYR A 304 25.45 4.17 9.60
CA TYR A 304 24.68 5.10 10.44
C TYR A 304 23.34 4.52 10.84
N MET A 305 23.00 4.59 12.13
CA MET A 305 21.67 4.24 12.62
C MET A 305 20.65 5.31 12.19
N PHE A 306 19.47 4.88 11.86
CA PHE A 306 18.37 5.80 11.56
C PHE A 306 17.85 6.50 12.80
N SER A 307 17.65 7.80 12.66
CA SER A 307 16.96 8.56 13.70
C SER A 307 15.46 8.21 13.73
N PRO A 308 14.80 8.52 14.85
CA PRO A 308 13.33 8.40 14.93
C PRO A 308 12.59 9.15 13.83
N LYS A 309 13.16 10.25 13.29
CA LYS A 309 12.56 11.03 12.20
C LYS A 309 12.42 10.24 10.90
N VAL A 310 13.37 9.36 10.60
CA VAL A 310 13.32 8.47 9.42
C VAL A 310 12.35 7.32 9.67
N LEU A 311 12.49 6.64 10.82
CA LEU A 311 11.66 5.47 11.17
C LEU A 311 10.16 5.80 11.29
N ASP A 312 9.82 7.00 11.76
CA ASP A 312 8.42 7.47 11.81
C ASP A 312 7.79 7.68 10.44
N ARG A 313 8.61 7.89 9.41
CA ARG A 313 8.16 8.13 8.03
C ARG A 313 8.20 6.90 7.15
N ALA A 314 8.77 5.80 7.63
CA ALA A 314 8.88 4.55 6.90
C ALA A 314 8.04 3.42 7.52
N ASN A 315 7.76 2.38 6.75
CA ASN A 315 7.47 1.05 7.25
C ASN A 315 8.77 0.24 7.22
N THR A 316 9.20 -0.28 8.37
CA THR A 316 10.45 -1.04 8.46
C THR A 316 10.17 -2.53 8.40
N ILE A 317 10.75 -3.22 7.43
CA ILE A 317 10.65 -4.68 7.27
C ILE A 317 12.03 -5.29 7.58
N GLU A 318 12.11 -6.05 8.66
CA GLU A 318 13.27 -6.88 8.91
C GLU A 318 13.31 -8.04 7.92
N PHE A 319 14.38 -8.14 7.17
CA PHE A 319 14.63 -9.16 6.17
C PHE A 319 15.54 -10.23 6.78
N ARG A 320 14.96 -11.34 7.13
CA ARG A 320 15.68 -12.42 7.77
C ARG A 320 15.44 -13.73 7.02
N VAL A 321 16.52 -14.41 6.66
CA VAL A 321 16.46 -15.72 6.01
C VAL A 321 16.33 -16.78 7.10
N SER A 322 15.30 -17.61 7.03
CA SER A 322 15.11 -18.72 7.94
C SER A 322 16.01 -19.91 7.57
N LYS A 323 16.22 -20.81 8.54
CA LYS A 323 16.97 -22.06 8.30
C LYS A 323 16.30 -22.90 7.20
N GLU A 324 14.99 -22.91 7.16
CA GLU A 324 14.19 -23.61 6.18
C GLU A 324 14.35 -23.03 4.77
N GLU A 325 14.35 -21.68 4.64
CA GLU A 325 14.60 -20.98 3.39
C GLU A 325 16.01 -21.23 2.88
N MET A 326 17.00 -21.13 3.76
CA MET A 326 18.40 -21.46 3.43
C MET A 326 18.55 -22.92 2.99
N GLY A 327 17.89 -23.85 3.69
CA GLY A 327 17.91 -25.26 3.33
C GLY A 327 17.29 -25.54 1.96
N LYS A 328 16.20 -24.84 1.61
CA LYS A 328 15.59 -24.93 0.27
C LYS A 328 16.52 -24.37 -0.80
N TYR A 329 17.13 -23.21 -0.55
CA TYR A 329 18.07 -22.60 -1.47
C TYR A 329 19.26 -23.50 -1.75
N LEU A 330 19.91 -24.04 -0.73
CA LEU A 330 21.06 -24.92 -0.89
C LEU A 330 20.73 -26.24 -1.61
N LYS A 331 19.48 -26.71 -1.51
CA LYS A 331 19.02 -27.94 -2.18
C LYS A 331 18.75 -27.75 -3.67
N ASP A 332 18.25 -26.59 -4.10
CA ASP A 332 17.78 -26.32 -5.46
C ASP A 332 18.13 -24.89 -5.90
N ALA A 333 19.42 -24.53 -5.76
CA ALA A 333 19.90 -23.21 -6.18
C ALA A 333 19.82 -23.08 -7.71
N LYS A 334 18.99 -22.16 -8.18
CA LYS A 334 18.86 -21.84 -9.61
C LYS A 334 19.68 -20.62 -9.98
N PRO A 335 20.20 -20.53 -11.20
CA PRO A 335 20.85 -19.31 -11.67
C PRO A 335 19.84 -18.14 -11.63
N LEU A 336 20.26 -17.01 -11.05
CA LEU A 336 19.45 -15.82 -10.98
C LEU A 336 19.27 -15.19 -12.37
N LYS A 337 18.03 -15.09 -12.83
CA LYS A 337 17.63 -14.48 -14.11
C LYS A 337 16.61 -13.35 -13.87
N ILE A 338 17.02 -12.32 -13.13
CA ILE A 338 16.11 -11.25 -12.71
C ILE A 338 15.42 -10.53 -13.88
N ASP A 339 16.13 -10.38 -15.02
CA ASP A 339 15.55 -9.72 -16.20
C ASP A 339 14.34 -10.47 -16.79
N ALA A 340 14.21 -11.76 -16.49
CA ALA A 340 13.07 -12.55 -16.94
C ALA A 340 11.74 -12.17 -16.23
N ILE A 341 11.78 -11.32 -15.18
CA ILE A 341 10.59 -10.85 -14.50
C ILE A 341 10.02 -9.54 -15.10
N ASN A 342 10.80 -8.87 -15.95
CA ASN A 342 10.39 -7.59 -16.53
C ASN A 342 9.00 -7.64 -17.12
N THR A 343 8.15 -6.70 -16.69
CA THR A 343 6.79 -6.45 -17.17
C THR A 343 5.80 -7.61 -17.06
N LYS A 344 6.18 -8.73 -16.42
CA LYS A 344 5.30 -9.90 -16.28
C LYS A 344 4.04 -9.64 -15.44
N GLY A 345 4.03 -8.60 -14.64
CA GLY A 345 2.92 -8.22 -13.80
C GLY A 345 2.33 -6.85 -14.13
N LYS A 346 2.63 -6.29 -15.28
CA LYS A 346 2.16 -4.95 -15.67
C LYS A 346 0.63 -4.80 -15.63
N GLU A 347 -0.10 -5.88 -15.88
CA GLU A 347 -1.56 -5.92 -15.75
C GLU A 347 -2.05 -5.73 -14.32
N ASN A 348 -1.18 -5.90 -13.32
CA ASN A 348 -1.51 -5.63 -11.91
C ASN A 348 -1.21 -4.18 -11.50
N SER A 349 -0.67 -3.35 -12.39
CA SER A 349 -0.34 -1.95 -12.10
C SER A 349 -1.57 -1.14 -11.70
N GLU A 350 -2.65 -1.26 -12.45
CA GLU A 350 -3.90 -0.57 -12.19
C GLU A 350 -4.51 -0.98 -10.84
N SER A 351 -4.65 -2.30 -10.58
CA SER A 351 -5.18 -2.80 -9.31
C SER A 351 -4.31 -2.40 -8.12
N PHE A 352 -2.98 -2.36 -8.28
CA PHE A 352 -2.07 -1.85 -7.25
C PHE A 352 -2.31 -0.36 -6.95
N MET A 353 -2.48 0.47 -7.98
CA MET A 353 -2.73 1.91 -7.82
C MET A 353 -4.13 2.20 -7.26
N GLN A 354 -5.12 1.39 -7.59
CA GLN A 354 -6.45 1.45 -6.99
C GLN A 354 -6.38 1.13 -5.48
N LEU A 355 -5.66 0.08 -5.08
CA LEU A 355 -5.40 -0.23 -3.68
C LEU A 355 -4.66 0.93 -2.97
N ALA A 356 -3.66 1.53 -3.61
CA ALA A 356 -2.90 2.65 -3.07
C ALA A 356 -3.77 3.91 -2.88
N ALA A 357 -4.82 4.09 -3.68
CA ALA A 357 -5.79 5.18 -3.54
C ALA A 357 -6.71 5.02 -2.32
N ARG A 358 -6.70 3.86 -1.64
CA ARG A 358 -7.44 3.54 -0.41
C ARG A 358 -8.97 3.50 -0.55
N ASP A 359 -9.50 3.58 -1.76
CA ASP A 359 -10.95 3.63 -2.00
C ASP A 359 -11.64 2.28 -1.75
N SER A 360 -10.87 1.19 -1.62
CA SER A 360 -11.35 -0.18 -1.69
C SER A 360 -11.18 -1.00 -0.41
N ILE A 361 -10.48 -0.50 0.61
CA ILE A 361 -10.23 -1.25 1.83
C ILE A 361 -11.01 -0.66 2.99
N GLN A 362 -11.86 -1.49 3.60
CA GLN A 362 -12.56 -1.14 4.82
C GLN A 362 -11.60 -1.17 6.02
N ILE A 363 -11.38 -0.01 6.62
CA ILE A 363 -10.52 0.13 7.80
C ILE A 363 -11.40 0.22 9.03
N ASP A 364 -11.47 -0.86 9.80
CA ASP A 364 -12.15 -0.85 11.10
C ASP A 364 -11.19 -0.45 12.23
N ARG A 365 -11.20 0.84 12.56
CA ARG A 365 -10.36 1.40 13.64
C ARG A 365 -10.74 0.92 15.04
N LYS A 366 -11.91 0.33 15.21
CA LYS A 366 -12.41 -0.11 16.54
C LYS A 366 -11.98 -1.54 16.84
N LYS A 367 -11.84 -2.38 15.81
CA LYS A 367 -11.61 -3.82 15.94
C LYS A 367 -10.38 -4.19 16.80
N HIS A 368 -9.27 -3.45 16.66
CA HIS A 368 -8.01 -3.75 17.33
C HIS A 368 -7.61 -2.72 18.39
N LYS A 369 -8.55 -1.83 18.76
CA LYS A 369 -8.30 -0.70 19.66
C LYS A 369 -7.65 -1.12 20.98
N ASP A 370 -8.23 -2.11 21.64
CA ASP A 370 -7.78 -2.50 22.99
C ASP A 370 -6.39 -3.14 22.97
N ILE A 371 -6.05 -3.86 21.89
CA ILE A 371 -4.72 -4.42 21.66
C ILE A 371 -3.70 -3.28 21.51
N PHE A 372 -3.97 -2.32 20.65
CA PHE A 372 -3.03 -1.20 20.42
C PHE A 372 -2.89 -0.32 21.66
N LEU A 373 -3.94 -0.11 22.44
CA LEU A 373 -3.86 0.62 23.70
C LEU A 373 -3.01 -0.10 24.74
N ALA A 374 -3.09 -1.43 24.83
CA ALA A 374 -2.24 -2.20 25.74
C ALA A 374 -0.74 -2.02 25.40
N PHE A 375 -0.37 -2.06 24.12
CA PHE A 375 1.00 -1.76 23.70
C PHE A 375 1.39 -0.30 23.96
N PHE A 376 0.50 0.66 23.70
CA PHE A 376 0.72 2.08 23.95
C PHE A 376 1.09 2.34 25.42
N GLU A 377 0.32 1.78 26.36
CA GLU A 377 0.57 1.91 27.82
C GLU A 377 1.95 1.38 28.24
N LYS A 378 2.36 0.23 27.69
CA LYS A 378 3.69 -0.33 28.02
C LYS A 378 4.82 0.50 27.41
N LEU A 379 4.66 0.98 26.18
CA LEU A 379 5.66 1.83 25.50
C LEU A 379 5.79 3.21 26.16
N GLN A 380 4.71 3.77 26.70
CA GLN A 380 4.72 5.05 27.40
C GLN A 380 5.66 5.04 28.62
N THR A 381 5.88 3.90 29.27
CA THR A 381 6.78 3.77 30.43
C THR A 381 8.23 4.11 30.12
N VAL A 382 8.63 4.08 28.84
CA VAL A 382 10.00 4.37 28.36
C VAL A 382 10.05 5.52 27.36
N ALA A 383 8.96 6.29 27.24
CA ALA A 383 8.80 7.38 26.27
C ALA A 383 9.03 6.91 24.81
N ALA A 384 8.48 5.72 24.48
CA ALA A 384 8.51 5.14 23.14
C ALA A 384 7.08 4.93 22.59
N GLU A 385 6.06 5.56 23.17
CA GLU A 385 4.69 5.53 22.70
C GLU A 385 4.57 6.11 21.29
N PHE A 386 3.45 5.79 20.63
CA PHE A 386 3.22 6.18 19.25
C PHE A 386 2.10 7.24 19.16
N GLY A 387 2.19 8.12 18.15
CA GLY A 387 1.19 9.15 17.88
C GLY A 387 0.03 8.64 17.01
N TYR A 388 -0.95 9.51 16.80
CA TYR A 388 -2.16 9.23 15.98
C TYR A 388 -1.85 8.76 14.55
N ARG A 389 -0.80 9.30 13.93
CA ARG A 389 -0.35 8.88 12.61
C ARG A 389 0.04 7.40 12.60
N THR A 390 0.90 6.97 13.52
CA THR A 390 1.32 5.58 13.63
C THR A 390 0.13 4.65 13.92
N ALA A 391 -0.82 5.08 14.77
CA ALA A 391 -2.04 4.32 15.05
C ALA A 391 -2.88 4.10 13.78
N ASN A 392 -3.06 5.14 12.96
CA ASN A 392 -3.75 5.03 11.67
C ASN A 392 -3.00 4.10 10.71
N GLU A 393 -1.69 4.28 10.55
CA GLU A 393 -0.85 3.45 9.69
C GLU A 393 -0.86 1.97 10.11
N MET A 394 -0.87 1.67 11.42
CA MET A 394 -1.00 0.29 11.91
C MET A 394 -2.34 -0.32 11.52
N THR A 395 -3.42 0.42 11.70
CA THR A 395 -4.77 -0.05 11.35
C THR A 395 -4.90 -0.31 9.85
N GLU A 396 -4.35 0.58 9.02
CA GLU A 396 -4.30 0.42 7.57
C GLU A 396 -3.45 -0.78 7.17
N LEU A 397 -2.25 -0.93 7.75
CA LEU A 397 -1.37 -2.08 7.47
C LEU A 397 -2.06 -3.41 7.80
N VAL A 398 -2.72 -3.49 8.96
CA VAL A 398 -3.49 -4.68 9.35
C VAL A 398 -4.59 -4.97 8.33
N ALA A 399 -5.33 -3.94 7.88
CA ALA A 399 -6.39 -4.11 6.88
C ALA A 399 -5.84 -4.66 5.55
N TYR A 400 -4.72 -4.13 5.04
CA TYR A 400 -4.06 -4.64 3.83
C TYR A 400 -3.55 -6.08 4.01
N LEU A 401 -2.94 -6.40 5.15
CA LEU A 401 -2.44 -7.75 5.41
C LEU A 401 -3.57 -8.78 5.46
N ILE A 402 -4.71 -8.43 6.07
CA ILE A 402 -5.91 -9.27 6.09
C ILE A 402 -6.47 -9.42 4.68
N HIS A 403 -6.54 -8.33 3.90
CA HIS A 403 -6.95 -8.37 2.49
C HIS A 403 -6.08 -9.32 1.66
N PHE A 404 -4.79 -9.39 1.94
CA PHE A 404 -3.86 -10.34 1.30
C PHE A 404 -3.92 -11.76 1.89
N GLY A 405 -4.85 -12.04 2.79
CA GLY A 405 -5.16 -13.38 3.28
C GLY A 405 -4.44 -13.81 4.56
N LEU A 406 -3.84 -12.86 5.31
CA LEU A 406 -3.32 -13.15 6.64
C LEU A 406 -4.46 -13.17 7.68
N THR A 407 -4.27 -13.96 8.75
CA THR A 407 -5.16 -13.92 9.90
C THR A 407 -4.98 -12.62 10.70
N ASP A 408 -5.97 -12.22 11.49
CA ASP A 408 -5.90 -11.05 12.36
C ASP A 408 -4.64 -11.05 13.23
N ASN A 409 -4.32 -12.17 13.87
CA ASN A 409 -3.13 -12.26 14.75
C ASN A 409 -1.82 -12.09 13.96
N GLN A 410 -1.70 -12.67 12.78
CA GLN A 410 -0.53 -12.50 11.93
C GLN A 410 -0.38 -11.04 11.47
N ALA A 411 -1.47 -10.41 11.06
CA ALA A 411 -1.47 -9.03 10.61
C ALA A 411 -1.09 -8.05 11.74
N ILE A 412 -1.60 -8.27 12.94
CA ILE A 412 -1.25 -7.48 14.13
C ILE A 412 0.21 -7.70 14.52
N ASP A 413 0.70 -8.95 14.51
CA ASP A 413 2.10 -9.28 14.81
C ASP A 413 3.06 -8.51 13.89
N PHE A 414 2.78 -8.50 12.58
CA PHE A 414 3.56 -7.71 11.63
C PHE A 414 3.44 -6.20 11.86
N ALA A 415 2.27 -5.69 12.24
CA ALA A 415 2.11 -4.27 12.53
C ALA A 415 2.93 -3.86 13.78
N ILE A 416 2.93 -4.68 14.82
CA ILE A 416 3.77 -4.48 16.01
C ILE A 416 5.25 -4.47 15.61
N MET A 417 5.68 -5.51 14.90
CA MET A 417 7.07 -5.70 14.47
C MET A 417 7.58 -4.55 13.60
N GLN A 418 6.75 -4.01 12.70
CA GLN A 418 7.15 -3.01 11.71
C GLN A 418 6.99 -1.57 12.16
N LYS A 419 6.07 -1.29 13.10
CA LYS A 419 5.71 0.08 13.48
C LYS A 419 6.03 0.44 14.93
N LEU A 420 6.02 -0.51 15.83
CA LEU A 420 6.27 -0.26 17.26
C LEU A 420 7.69 -0.61 17.68
N LEU A 421 8.12 -1.84 17.38
CA LEU A 421 9.43 -2.31 17.84
C LEU A 421 10.62 -1.55 17.26
N PRO A 422 10.60 -1.00 16.02
CA PRO A 422 11.73 -0.21 15.50
C PRO A 422 12.10 1.03 16.33
N LYS A 423 11.17 1.53 17.15
CA LYS A 423 11.39 2.67 18.05
C LYS A 423 12.01 2.31 19.38
N LEU A 424 12.05 1.02 19.72
CA LEU A 424 12.60 0.54 20.98
C LEU A 424 14.12 0.50 20.95
N HIS A 425 14.73 1.34 21.75
CA HIS A 425 16.17 1.34 22.01
C HIS A 425 16.48 1.94 23.40
N GLY A 426 17.53 1.49 24.00
CA GLY A 426 17.97 2.03 25.29
C GLY A 426 18.84 1.10 26.11
N SER A 427 19.30 1.61 27.24
CA SER A 427 20.06 0.83 28.20
C SER A 427 19.25 -0.28 28.84
N ARG A 428 19.94 -1.31 29.34
CA ARG A 428 19.33 -2.41 30.10
C ARG A 428 18.43 -1.89 31.23
N SER A 429 18.85 -0.88 31.97
CA SER A 429 18.06 -0.30 33.09
C SER A 429 16.77 0.34 32.59
N LYS A 430 16.76 1.01 31.43
CA LYS A 430 15.57 1.62 30.85
C LYS A 430 14.58 0.58 30.37
N LEU A 431 15.05 -0.50 29.74
CA LEU A 431 14.20 -1.49 29.07
C LEU A 431 13.84 -2.70 29.96
N SER A 432 14.46 -2.85 31.14
CA SER A 432 14.34 -4.04 32.02
C SER A 432 12.91 -4.44 32.41
N LYS A 433 12.00 -3.47 32.54
CA LYS A 433 10.59 -3.71 32.88
C LYS A 433 9.71 -3.74 31.62
N THR A 434 10.07 -2.99 30.60
CA THR A 434 9.23 -2.82 29.41
C THR A 434 9.32 -4.02 28.48
N LEU A 435 10.53 -4.58 28.23
CA LEU A 435 10.67 -5.77 27.38
C LEU A 435 9.86 -6.97 27.89
N PRO A 436 9.95 -7.40 29.18
CA PRO A 436 9.12 -8.47 29.70
C PRO A 436 7.62 -8.17 29.60
N ALA A 437 7.19 -6.92 29.88
CA ALA A 437 5.79 -6.54 29.80
C ALA A 437 5.22 -6.57 28.35
N LEU A 438 6.06 -6.26 27.35
CA LEU A 438 5.69 -6.40 25.93
C LEU A 438 5.68 -7.88 25.52
N MET A 439 6.59 -8.69 26.02
CA MET A 439 6.62 -10.12 25.78
C MET A 439 5.35 -10.81 26.31
N GLU A 440 4.88 -10.41 27.52
CA GLU A 440 3.61 -10.90 28.08
C GLU A 440 2.42 -10.60 27.16
N LEU A 441 2.36 -9.42 26.55
CA LEU A 441 1.31 -9.08 25.56
C LEU A 441 1.42 -9.90 24.26
N CYS A 442 2.61 -10.38 23.92
CA CYS A 442 2.84 -11.19 22.72
C CYS A 442 2.60 -12.69 22.94
N GLU A 443 2.57 -13.15 24.18
CA GLU A 443 2.53 -14.58 24.54
C GLU A 443 1.34 -15.31 23.88
N GLY A 444 1.65 -16.39 23.16
CA GLY A 444 0.67 -17.24 22.49
C GLY A 444 -0.05 -16.60 21.29
N LYS A 445 0.20 -15.32 20.96
CA LYS A 445 -0.53 -14.59 19.91
C LYS A 445 0.38 -14.01 18.82
N TYR A 446 1.54 -13.47 19.18
CA TYR A 446 2.41 -12.68 18.28
C TYR A 446 3.85 -13.24 18.29
N PRO A 447 4.07 -14.41 17.65
CA PRO A 447 5.34 -15.14 17.77
C PRO A 447 6.52 -14.39 17.15
N ILE A 448 6.33 -13.61 16.09
CA ILE A 448 7.39 -12.88 15.40
C ILE A 448 7.89 -11.71 16.27
N SER A 449 6.94 -10.94 16.82
CA SER A 449 7.27 -9.87 17.78
C SER A 449 7.89 -10.42 19.06
N MET A 450 7.41 -11.56 19.55
CA MET A 450 7.98 -12.26 20.71
C MET A 450 9.44 -12.62 20.46
N GLU A 451 9.76 -13.27 19.36
CA GLU A 451 11.13 -13.64 19.00
C GLU A 451 12.05 -12.41 18.96
N LYS A 452 11.58 -11.32 18.37
CA LYS A 452 12.34 -10.07 18.31
C LYS A 452 12.59 -9.48 19.70
N LEU A 453 11.57 -9.44 20.55
CA LEU A 453 11.70 -8.94 21.92
C LEU A 453 12.67 -9.80 22.76
N MET A 454 12.65 -11.12 22.58
CA MET A 454 13.61 -12.03 23.23
C MET A 454 15.05 -11.73 22.82
N ARG A 455 15.30 -11.47 21.53
CA ARG A 455 16.63 -11.09 21.03
C ARG A 455 17.06 -9.73 21.62
N MET A 456 16.15 -8.76 21.66
CA MET A 456 16.42 -7.45 22.29
C MET A 456 16.74 -7.60 23.77
N GLN A 457 16.02 -8.44 24.49
CA GLN A 457 16.29 -8.71 25.91
C GLN A 457 17.67 -9.34 26.09
N LYS A 458 18.02 -10.34 25.30
CA LYS A 458 19.34 -10.96 25.32
C LYS A 458 20.44 -9.93 25.02
N GLY A 459 20.28 -9.08 24.01
CA GLY A 459 21.22 -8.00 23.72
C GLY A 459 21.38 -7.01 24.88
N ALA A 460 20.29 -6.65 25.55
CA ALA A 460 20.32 -5.80 26.73
C ALA A 460 21.08 -6.47 27.91
N GLU A 461 20.94 -7.77 28.09
CA GLU A 461 21.62 -8.53 29.16
C GLU A 461 23.11 -8.68 28.88
N GLU A 462 23.51 -8.98 27.64
CA GLU A 462 24.89 -9.24 27.25
C GLU A 462 25.70 -7.94 27.05
N ASN A 463 25.09 -6.92 26.40
CA ASN A 463 25.80 -5.71 25.98
C ASN A 463 25.43 -4.46 26.81
N GLY A 464 24.50 -4.58 27.76
CA GLY A 464 24.01 -3.46 28.55
C GLY A 464 23.08 -2.49 27.77
N PHE A 465 22.85 -2.71 26.50
CA PHE A 465 22.02 -1.89 25.61
C PHE A 465 21.26 -2.80 24.61
N ALA A 466 20.09 -2.39 24.20
CA ALA A 466 19.36 -3.03 23.13
C ALA A 466 18.76 -2.00 22.15
N SER A 467 18.80 -2.35 20.88
CA SER A 467 18.07 -1.65 19.83
C SER A 467 17.39 -2.66 18.90
N TYR A 468 16.35 -2.22 18.23
CA TYR A 468 15.68 -3.05 17.21
C TYR A 468 16.65 -3.41 16.06
N ALA A 469 17.51 -2.50 15.65
CA ALA A 469 18.40 -2.71 14.51
C ALA A 469 19.49 -3.77 14.81
N GLU A 470 19.94 -3.90 16.05
CA GLU A 470 21.03 -4.80 16.47
C GLU A 470 20.54 -6.18 16.96
N ALA A 471 19.23 -6.35 17.16
CA ALA A 471 18.66 -7.56 17.77
C ALA A 471 18.27 -8.65 16.76
#